data_57b8c6496f5fe757b523eb4b01d3be04
#
_entry.id   57b8c6496f5fe757b523eb4b01d3be04
#
_cell.length_a   1.000
_cell.length_b   1.000
_cell.length_c   1.000
_cell.angle_alpha   90.00
_cell.angle_beta   90.00
_cell.angle_gamma   90.00
#
_symmetry.space_group_name_H-M   'P 1'
#
loop_
_entity.id
_entity.type
_entity.pdbx_description
1 polymer ?
#
loop_
_entity_poly.entity_id
_entity_poly.type
_entity_poly.pdbx_seq_one_letter_code
_entity_poly.pdbx_strand_id
1 'polypeptide(L)'
;MNSALDAGSVSGGVYHNKNLGLSCKIPAGWVLRTEEMNSRDAAEDDSGTTSPAKTDSAGRVLLAAFSRPPEARAEDVNSSIVIAAESVATYPGLKEAAQYFGPLSEVAKAQGFAEVEEPYEVAVGAKTLARGDFQKNVGSRVMRQSTLVLLTRGWAVSITFIGGTEDEVEELIGGLSFAAAAKTAR
;
A
#
# COMPACT_ATOMS: atom_id res chain seq x y z
N MET A 1 -6.26 -11.75 20.48
CA MET A 1 -6.18 -10.30 20.69
C MET A 1 -5.49 -9.64 19.53
N ASN A 2 -6.25 -8.88 18.76
CA ASN A 2 -5.63 -8.04 17.75
C ASN A 2 -4.90 -6.92 18.46
N SER A 3 -3.58 -7.00 18.50
CA SER A 3 -2.80 -5.86 18.93
C SER A 3 -3.14 -4.70 17.99
N ALA A 4 -3.39 -3.53 18.56
CA ALA A 4 -3.65 -2.32 17.79
C ALA A 4 -2.55 -2.15 16.75
N LEU A 5 -2.94 -1.89 15.51
CA LEU A 5 -1.98 -1.68 14.43
C LEU A 5 -1.24 -0.36 14.67
N ASP A 6 0.10 -0.46 14.76
CA ASP A 6 0.94 0.72 14.85
C ASP A 6 0.87 1.49 13.52
N ALA A 7 0.67 2.79 13.61
CA ALA A 7 0.66 3.65 12.43
C ALA A 7 2.05 3.85 11.83
N GLY A 8 3.10 3.54 12.58
CA GLY A 8 4.47 3.78 12.15
C GLY A 8 4.84 5.25 12.22
N SER A 9 6.02 5.59 11.74
CA SER A 9 6.53 6.96 11.72
C SER A 9 7.52 7.17 10.58
N VAL A 10 7.68 8.42 10.18
CA VAL A 10 8.65 8.82 9.16
C VAL A 10 9.78 9.58 9.85
N SER A 11 11.00 9.16 9.60
CA SER A 11 12.20 9.77 10.15
C SER A 11 13.34 9.65 9.15
N GLY A 12 14.02 10.74 8.87
CA GLY A 12 15.14 10.75 7.93
C GLY A 12 14.80 10.26 6.52
N GLY A 13 13.59 10.55 6.05
CA GLY A 13 13.14 10.11 4.72
C GLY A 13 12.80 8.62 4.63
N VAL A 14 12.59 7.96 5.77
CA VAL A 14 12.24 6.54 5.81
C VAL A 14 11.02 6.33 6.70
N TYR A 15 10.04 5.61 6.17
CA TYR A 15 8.91 5.15 6.96
C TYR A 15 9.30 3.86 7.70
N HIS A 16 9.01 3.80 8.99
CA HIS A 16 9.27 2.63 9.83
C HIS A 16 8.00 2.18 10.53
N ASN A 17 7.76 0.89 10.54
CA ASN A 17 6.68 0.28 11.31
C ASN A 17 7.22 -0.96 12.03
N LYS A 18 7.39 -0.86 13.34
CA LYS A 18 7.97 -1.93 14.15
C LYS A 18 7.11 -3.19 14.18
N ASN A 19 5.79 -3.01 14.26
CA ASN A 19 4.87 -4.15 14.35
C ASN A 19 4.91 -5.02 13.08
N LEU A 20 5.12 -4.38 11.94
CA LEU A 20 5.20 -5.08 10.66
C LEU A 20 6.63 -5.45 10.28
N GLY A 21 7.62 -4.91 11.01
CA GLY A 21 9.03 -5.08 10.65
C GLY A 21 9.38 -4.41 9.33
N LEU A 22 8.62 -3.39 8.95
CA LEU A 22 8.64 -2.77 7.62
C LEU A 22 9.39 -1.44 7.66
N SER A 23 10.26 -1.23 6.67
CA SER A 23 10.85 0.08 6.38
C SER A 23 10.68 0.37 4.90
N CYS A 24 10.39 1.62 4.57
CA CYS A 24 10.22 2.05 3.19
C CYS A 24 10.85 3.42 3.00
N LYS A 25 11.82 3.52 2.08
CA LYS A 25 12.45 4.79 1.75
C LYS A 25 11.47 5.67 0.98
N ILE A 26 11.43 6.95 1.34
CA ILE A 26 10.62 7.95 0.66
C ILE A 26 11.61 8.87 -0.06
N PRO A 27 11.50 9.03 -1.40
CA PRO A 27 12.40 9.92 -2.12
C PRO A 27 12.36 11.35 -1.58
N ALA A 28 13.49 12.05 -1.64
CA ALA A 28 13.60 13.41 -1.14
C ALA A 28 12.63 14.34 -1.88
N GLY A 29 12.02 15.25 -1.14
CA GLY A 29 11.10 16.24 -1.71
C GLY A 29 9.66 15.76 -1.86
N TRP A 30 9.38 14.50 -1.57
CA TRP A 30 8.01 13.99 -1.65
C TRP A 30 7.16 14.54 -0.50
N VAL A 31 5.86 14.70 -0.76
CA VAL A 31 4.91 15.22 0.23
C VAL A 31 4.10 14.07 0.84
N LEU A 32 3.82 14.19 2.13
CA LEU A 32 3.05 13.19 2.88
C LEU A 32 1.60 13.62 2.97
N ARG A 33 0.68 12.70 2.68
CA ARG A 33 -0.77 12.93 2.71
C ARG A 33 -1.52 11.84 3.48
N THR A 34 -0.83 11.16 4.38
CA THR A 34 -1.39 10.03 5.13
C THR A 34 -2.65 10.42 5.91
N GLU A 35 -2.58 11.49 6.66
CA GLU A 35 -3.72 11.95 7.46
C GLU A 35 -4.90 12.38 6.61
N GLU A 36 -4.64 13.06 5.51
CA GLU A 36 -5.69 13.51 4.60
C GLU A 36 -6.44 12.36 3.96
N MET A 37 -5.73 11.30 3.58
CA MET A 37 -6.37 10.12 3.02
C MET A 37 -7.27 9.42 4.03
N ASN A 38 -6.82 9.29 5.26
CA ASN A 38 -7.64 8.71 6.33
C ASN A 38 -8.85 9.59 6.65
N SER A 39 -8.71 10.92 6.59
CA SER A 39 -9.81 11.85 6.83
C SER A 39 -10.87 11.80 5.73
N ARG A 40 -10.46 11.61 4.47
CA ARG A 40 -11.40 11.45 3.34
C ARG A 40 -12.24 10.20 3.50
N ASP A 41 -11.61 9.09 3.87
CA ASP A 41 -12.33 7.85 4.10
C ASP A 41 -13.37 8.02 5.23
N ALA A 42 -13.03 8.72 6.28
CA ALA A 42 -13.95 9.04 7.37
C ALA A 42 -15.09 9.95 6.91
N ALA A 43 -14.81 10.93 6.03
CA ALA A 43 -15.81 11.87 5.53
C ALA A 43 -16.76 11.22 4.52
N GLU A 44 -16.29 10.31 3.70
CA GLU A 44 -17.13 9.57 2.77
C GLU A 44 -18.14 8.66 3.49
N ASP A 45 -17.79 8.18 4.67
CA ASP A 45 -18.68 7.39 5.49
C ASP A 45 -19.76 8.20 6.19
N ASP A 46 -19.50 9.48 6.39
CA ASP A 46 -20.44 10.37 7.07
C ASP A 46 -21.58 10.81 6.15
N SER A 47 -21.53 10.50 4.86
CA SER A 47 -22.54 10.90 3.91
C SER A 47 -23.70 9.89 3.79
N GLY A 48 -24.26 9.50 4.92
CA GLY A 48 -25.63 8.96 4.95
C GLY A 48 -25.81 7.47 4.83
N THR A 49 -24.80 6.67 4.74
CA THR A 49 -24.91 5.26 5.02
C THR A 49 -24.33 5.01 6.40
N THR A 50 -25.20 4.89 7.36
CA THR A 50 -24.86 4.39 8.67
C THR A 50 -24.34 2.97 8.53
N SER A 51 -23.12 2.84 8.09
CA SER A 51 -22.40 1.62 8.33
C SER A 51 -22.09 1.60 9.81
N PRO A 52 -22.57 0.59 10.54
CA PRO A 52 -22.31 0.54 11.97
C PRO A 52 -20.79 0.53 12.17
N ALA A 53 -20.35 1.52 12.91
CA ALA A 53 -19.01 1.58 13.45
C ALA A 53 -17.97 0.93 12.55
N LYS A 54 -17.23 1.72 11.80
CA LYS A 54 -15.91 1.28 11.43
C LYS A 54 -15.20 0.96 12.72
N THR A 55 -15.38 -0.27 13.13
CA THR A 55 -14.49 -0.85 14.11
C THR A 55 -13.09 -0.70 13.56
N ASP A 56 -12.11 -0.68 14.41
CA ASP A 56 -10.69 -0.63 14.07
C ASP A 56 -10.25 -1.68 13.02
N SER A 57 -11.18 -2.47 12.51
CA SER A 57 -10.97 -3.47 11.46
C SER A 57 -11.10 -2.93 10.05
N ALA A 58 -11.61 -1.70 9.87
CA ALA A 58 -11.66 -1.07 8.56
C ALA A 58 -10.25 -0.71 8.09
N GLY A 59 -10.05 -0.71 6.78
CA GLY A 59 -8.77 -0.39 6.18
C GLY A 59 -8.25 0.97 6.63
N ARG A 60 -6.98 1.03 6.92
CA ARG A 60 -6.31 2.25 7.35
C ARG A 60 -5.09 2.49 6.49
N VAL A 61 -4.90 3.74 6.06
CA VAL A 61 -3.69 4.15 5.36
C VAL A 61 -2.61 4.42 6.40
N LEU A 62 -1.48 3.72 6.26
CA LEU A 62 -0.32 3.88 7.14
C LEU A 62 0.67 4.90 6.59
N LEU A 63 0.76 4.99 5.27
CA LEU A 63 1.62 5.95 4.58
C LEU A 63 1.01 6.32 3.25
N ALA A 64 0.97 7.61 2.95
CA ALA A 64 0.67 8.10 1.61
C ALA A 64 1.68 9.19 1.28
N ALA A 65 2.56 8.91 0.33
CA ALA A 65 3.63 9.81 -0.10
C ALA A 65 3.52 10.03 -1.61
N PHE A 66 3.64 11.28 -2.05
CA PHE A 66 3.50 11.67 -3.45
C PHE A 66 4.70 12.50 -3.88
N SER A 67 5.13 12.32 -5.12
CA SER A 67 6.25 13.09 -5.68
C SER A 67 5.95 14.59 -5.74
N ARG A 68 4.66 14.95 -5.82
CA ARG A 68 4.18 16.31 -5.72
C ARG A 68 2.78 16.32 -5.12
N PRO A 69 2.29 17.46 -4.59
CA PRO A 69 0.91 17.52 -4.09
C PRO A 69 -0.08 17.07 -5.18
N PRO A 70 -1.08 16.23 -4.84
CA PRO A 70 -2.06 15.76 -5.81
C PRO A 70 -2.80 16.87 -6.57
N GLU A 71 -2.93 18.05 -5.97
CA GLU A 71 -3.54 19.22 -6.59
C GLU A 71 -2.61 19.92 -7.59
N ALA A 72 -1.31 19.66 -7.53
CA ALA A 72 -0.34 20.25 -8.46
C ALA A 72 -0.38 19.48 -9.78
N ARG A 73 -0.82 20.17 -10.82
CA ARG A 73 -0.90 19.57 -12.16
C ARG A 73 0.45 19.63 -12.86
N ALA A 74 0.81 18.54 -13.50
CA ALA A 74 1.98 18.44 -14.35
C ALA A 74 1.70 17.42 -15.44
N GLU A 75 2.53 17.43 -16.48
CA GLU A 75 2.36 16.52 -17.62
C GLU A 75 2.79 15.08 -17.29
N ASP A 76 3.70 14.92 -16.35
CA ASP A 76 4.22 13.62 -15.96
C ASP A 76 3.34 12.96 -14.88
N VAL A 77 3.52 11.66 -14.72
CA VAL A 77 2.79 10.89 -13.71
C VAL A 77 3.24 11.33 -12.30
N ASN A 78 2.28 11.58 -11.43
CA ASN A 78 2.57 11.85 -10.03
C ASN A 78 2.88 10.52 -9.35
N SER A 79 4.15 10.25 -9.12
CA SER A 79 4.59 9.01 -8.49
C SER A 79 4.18 8.97 -7.03
N SER A 80 3.87 7.79 -6.53
CA SER A 80 3.38 7.66 -5.15
C SER A 80 3.74 6.33 -4.51
N ILE A 81 3.72 6.35 -3.18
CA ILE A 81 3.84 5.15 -2.33
C ILE A 81 2.66 5.21 -1.37
N VAL A 82 1.83 4.17 -1.37
CA VAL A 82 0.71 4.07 -0.42
C VAL A 82 0.81 2.73 0.30
N ILE A 83 0.88 2.77 1.62
CA ILE A 83 0.85 1.59 2.47
C ILE A 83 -0.46 1.61 3.25
N ALA A 84 -1.22 0.54 3.12
CA ALA A 84 -2.50 0.40 3.81
C ALA A 84 -2.59 -0.98 4.46
N ALA A 85 -3.38 -1.07 5.51
CA ALA A 85 -3.62 -2.32 6.20
C ALA A 85 -5.11 -2.49 6.48
N GLU A 86 -5.57 -3.72 6.35
CA GLU A 86 -6.97 -4.08 6.60
C GLU A 86 -7.00 -5.39 7.39
N SER A 87 -7.96 -5.53 8.30
CA SER A 87 -8.08 -6.76 9.06
C SER A 87 -8.45 -7.94 8.17
N VAL A 88 -7.75 -9.05 8.31
CA VAL A 88 -8.09 -10.28 7.57
C VAL A 88 -9.45 -10.82 7.96
N ALA A 89 -10.01 -10.41 9.11
CA ALA A 89 -11.36 -10.78 9.51
C ALA A 89 -12.43 -10.25 8.56
N THR A 90 -12.12 -9.19 7.80
CA THR A 90 -13.01 -8.64 6.77
C THR A 90 -13.20 -9.61 5.61
N TYR A 91 -12.25 -10.51 5.40
CA TYR A 91 -12.29 -11.49 4.32
C TYR A 91 -12.18 -12.91 4.88
N PRO A 92 -13.30 -13.50 5.34
CA PRO A 92 -13.29 -14.87 5.82
C PRO A 92 -12.78 -15.82 4.73
N GLY A 93 -11.82 -16.66 5.05
CA GLY A 93 -11.21 -17.56 4.09
C GLY A 93 -9.92 -17.06 3.45
N LEU A 94 -9.52 -15.82 3.74
CA LEU A 94 -8.24 -15.30 3.26
C LEU A 94 -7.09 -15.99 4.01
N LYS A 95 -6.33 -16.79 3.29
CA LYS A 95 -5.21 -17.58 3.85
C LYS A 95 -3.88 -17.22 3.21
N GLU A 96 -3.90 -16.76 1.98
CA GLU A 96 -2.70 -16.43 1.22
C GLU A 96 -2.76 -15.00 0.71
N ALA A 97 -1.61 -14.36 0.66
CA ALA A 97 -1.51 -12.97 0.20
C ALA A 97 -2.05 -12.80 -1.24
N ALA A 98 -1.82 -13.79 -2.10
CA ALA A 98 -2.30 -13.73 -3.48
C ALA A 98 -3.82 -13.64 -3.57
N GLN A 99 -4.55 -14.20 -2.62
CA GLN A 99 -6.01 -14.15 -2.59
C GLN A 99 -6.54 -12.73 -2.38
N TYR A 100 -5.77 -11.89 -1.71
CA TYR A 100 -6.16 -10.50 -1.49
C TYR A 100 -6.23 -9.68 -2.78
N PHE A 101 -5.60 -10.16 -3.86
CA PHE A 101 -5.69 -9.53 -5.18
C PHE A 101 -7.07 -9.66 -5.82
N GLY A 102 -7.96 -10.52 -5.30
CA GLY A 102 -9.35 -10.53 -5.72
C GLY A 102 -9.97 -9.13 -5.56
N PRO A 103 -10.14 -8.64 -4.32
CA PRO A 103 -10.67 -7.30 -4.10
C PRO A 103 -9.77 -6.18 -4.62
N LEU A 104 -8.44 -6.32 -4.55
CA LEU A 104 -7.53 -5.29 -5.06
C LEU A 104 -7.64 -5.11 -6.57
N SER A 105 -7.75 -6.19 -7.33
CA SER A 105 -7.93 -6.13 -8.77
C SER A 105 -9.24 -5.46 -9.16
N GLU A 106 -10.30 -5.71 -8.42
CA GLU A 106 -11.59 -5.05 -8.65
C GLU A 106 -11.49 -3.53 -8.45
N VAL A 107 -10.80 -3.10 -7.39
CA VAL A 107 -10.57 -1.68 -7.13
C VAL A 107 -9.73 -1.07 -8.25
N ALA A 108 -8.65 -1.73 -8.65
CA ALA A 108 -7.77 -1.25 -9.72
C ALA A 108 -8.54 -1.11 -11.03
N LYS A 109 -9.34 -2.10 -11.40
CA LYS A 109 -10.18 -2.06 -12.60
C LYS A 109 -11.19 -0.92 -12.55
N ALA A 110 -11.80 -0.70 -11.39
CA ALA A 110 -12.75 0.40 -11.21
C ALA A 110 -12.08 1.76 -11.40
N GLN A 111 -10.78 1.86 -11.14
CA GLN A 111 -9.98 3.07 -11.36
C GLN A 111 -9.41 3.15 -12.77
N GLY A 112 -9.69 2.19 -13.63
CA GLY A 112 -9.24 2.19 -15.02
C GLY A 112 -7.93 1.46 -15.28
N PHE A 113 -7.38 0.76 -14.28
CA PHE A 113 -6.16 -0.03 -14.45
C PHE A 113 -6.47 -1.40 -15.05
N ALA A 114 -5.54 -1.92 -15.83
CA ALA A 114 -5.58 -3.28 -16.35
C ALA A 114 -4.44 -4.09 -15.74
N GLU A 115 -4.70 -5.36 -15.45
CA GLU A 115 -3.66 -6.26 -15.00
C GLU A 115 -2.66 -6.51 -16.13
N VAL A 116 -1.37 -6.46 -15.81
CA VAL A 116 -0.30 -6.79 -16.76
C VAL A 116 -0.09 -8.29 -16.83
N GLU A 117 -0.14 -8.95 -15.66
CA GLU A 117 -0.02 -10.40 -15.52
C GLU A 117 -0.67 -10.85 -14.22
N GLU A 118 -0.86 -12.15 -14.06
CA GLU A 118 -1.40 -12.70 -12.82
C GLU A 118 -0.46 -12.42 -11.64
N PRO A 119 -1.00 -12.21 -10.42
CA PRO A 119 -0.15 -12.01 -9.24
C PRO A 119 0.84 -13.15 -9.04
N TYR A 120 2.04 -12.79 -8.61
CA TYR A 120 3.13 -13.74 -8.40
C TYR A 120 3.88 -13.44 -7.10
N GLU A 121 4.62 -14.41 -6.62
CA GLU A 121 5.38 -14.27 -5.39
C GLU A 121 6.70 -13.56 -5.63
N VAL A 122 7.07 -12.65 -4.73
CA VAL A 122 8.37 -11.98 -4.72
C VAL A 122 8.96 -12.03 -3.32
N ALA A 123 10.26 -12.14 -3.24
CA ALA A 123 10.97 -12.08 -1.97
C ALA A 123 11.50 -10.67 -1.73
N VAL A 124 11.22 -10.12 -0.56
CA VAL A 124 11.79 -8.85 -0.12
C VAL A 124 12.48 -9.13 1.22
N GLY A 125 13.79 -9.25 1.20
CA GLY A 125 14.55 -9.69 2.37
C GLY A 125 14.12 -11.09 2.78
N ALA A 126 13.73 -11.25 4.04
CA ALA A 126 13.31 -12.55 4.60
C ALA A 126 11.81 -12.83 4.41
N LYS A 127 11.06 -11.92 3.79
CA LYS A 127 9.62 -12.04 3.61
C LYS A 127 9.26 -12.38 2.18
N THR A 128 8.23 -13.19 2.00
CA THR A 128 7.63 -13.47 0.70
C THR A 128 6.30 -12.75 0.62
N LEU A 129 6.14 -11.94 -0.43
CA LEU A 129 4.94 -11.17 -0.66
C LEU A 129 4.31 -11.60 -1.99
N ALA A 130 3.02 -11.34 -2.15
CA ALA A 130 2.39 -11.46 -3.46
C ALA A 130 2.47 -10.09 -4.14
N ARG A 131 2.78 -10.08 -5.44
CA ARG A 131 2.91 -8.86 -6.23
C ARG A 131 1.96 -8.90 -7.42
N GLY A 132 1.23 -7.83 -7.65
CA GLY A 132 0.40 -7.64 -8.84
C GLY A 132 0.79 -6.35 -9.53
N ASP A 133 0.94 -6.42 -10.84
CA ASP A 133 1.31 -5.27 -11.67
C ASP A 133 0.13 -4.83 -12.53
N PHE A 134 -0.11 -3.53 -12.55
CA PHE A 134 -1.22 -2.91 -13.27
C PHE A 134 -0.71 -1.73 -14.08
N GLN A 135 -1.44 -1.37 -15.11
CA GLN A 135 -1.13 -0.17 -15.88
C GLN A 135 -2.40 0.52 -16.34
N LYS A 136 -2.29 1.82 -16.57
CA LYS A 136 -3.39 2.65 -17.02
C LYS A 136 -2.84 3.71 -17.97
N ASN A 137 -3.51 3.90 -19.09
CA ASN A 137 -3.18 4.99 -20.02
C ASN A 137 -3.80 6.29 -19.53
N VAL A 138 -3.00 7.33 -19.39
CA VAL A 138 -3.43 8.65 -19.00
C VAL A 138 -2.93 9.63 -20.07
N GLY A 139 -3.80 9.96 -21.04
CA GLY A 139 -3.37 10.72 -22.20
C GLY A 139 -2.33 9.94 -23.01
N SER A 140 -1.18 10.56 -23.26
CA SER A 140 -0.06 9.93 -23.98
C SER A 140 0.89 9.18 -23.03
N ARG A 141 0.57 9.10 -21.74
CA ARG A 141 1.45 8.50 -20.74
C ARG A 141 0.86 7.20 -20.19
N VAL A 142 1.73 6.35 -19.69
CA VAL A 142 1.33 5.11 -19.04
C VAL A 142 1.65 5.24 -17.55
N MET A 143 0.61 5.14 -16.72
CA MET A 143 0.76 5.07 -15.28
C MET A 143 0.91 3.60 -14.90
N ARG A 144 1.99 3.27 -14.21
CA ARG A 144 2.28 1.90 -13.77
C ARG A 144 2.11 1.77 -12.28
N GLN A 145 1.45 0.71 -11.86
CA GLN A 145 1.20 0.43 -10.46
C GLN A 145 1.66 -0.97 -10.14
N SER A 146 2.47 -1.13 -9.09
CA SER A 146 2.79 -2.42 -8.51
C SER A 146 2.33 -2.44 -7.07
N THR A 147 1.54 -3.45 -6.72
CA THR A 147 1.06 -3.64 -5.36
C THR A 147 1.63 -4.92 -4.79
N LEU A 148 2.25 -4.82 -3.62
CA LEU A 148 2.77 -5.96 -2.89
C LEU A 148 1.90 -6.20 -1.66
N VAL A 149 1.53 -7.45 -1.41
CA VAL A 149 0.66 -7.81 -0.29
C VAL A 149 1.37 -8.77 0.65
N LEU A 150 1.26 -8.46 1.93
CA LEU A 150 1.78 -9.28 3.02
C LEU A 150 0.66 -9.56 4.02
N LEU A 151 0.47 -10.82 4.39
CA LEU A 151 -0.42 -11.18 5.49
C LEU A 151 0.43 -11.37 6.74
N THR A 152 0.16 -10.60 7.76
CA THR A 152 0.92 -10.66 9.02
C THR A 152 0.07 -10.23 10.20
N ARG A 153 0.14 -11.00 11.28
CA ARG A 153 -0.50 -10.69 12.57
C ARG A 153 -2.00 -10.33 12.48
N GLY A 154 -2.72 -10.97 11.56
CA GLY A 154 -4.14 -10.70 11.37
C GLY A 154 -4.45 -9.52 10.46
N TRP A 155 -3.43 -8.97 9.81
CA TRP A 155 -3.57 -7.84 8.89
C TRP A 155 -3.18 -8.22 7.47
N ALA A 156 -3.94 -7.72 6.50
CA ALA A 156 -3.55 -7.72 5.09
C ALA A 156 -2.92 -6.36 4.83
N VAL A 157 -1.63 -6.33 4.57
CA VAL A 157 -0.88 -5.11 4.31
C VAL A 157 -0.63 -5.00 2.82
N SER A 158 -1.07 -3.91 2.22
CA SER A 158 -0.80 -3.63 0.80
C SER A 158 0.15 -2.45 0.69
N ILE A 159 1.15 -2.60 -0.17
CA ILE A 159 2.14 -1.57 -0.44
C ILE A 159 2.08 -1.29 -1.93
N THR A 160 1.58 -0.13 -2.31
CA THR A 160 1.35 0.24 -3.70
C THR A 160 2.35 1.30 -4.14
N PHE A 161 3.03 1.03 -5.23
CA PHE A 161 3.98 1.95 -5.85
C PHE A 161 3.43 2.35 -7.22
N ILE A 162 3.37 3.64 -7.48
CA ILE A 162 2.93 4.18 -8.76
C ILE A 162 4.06 5.02 -9.34
N GLY A 163 4.33 4.85 -10.63
CA GLY A 163 5.33 5.60 -11.36
C GLY A 163 5.03 5.67 -12.84
N GLY A 164 5.81 6.46 -13.56
CA GLY A 164 5.66 6.66 -15.00
C GLY A 164 6.44 5.65 -15.85
N THR A 165 7.38 4.93 -15.26
CA THR A 165 8.19 3.90 -15.94
C THR A 165 8.36 2.68 -15.05
N GLU A 166 8.68 1.55 -15.67
CA GLU A 166 8.98 0.33 -14.91
C GLU A 166 10.20 0.52 -14.03
N ASP A 167 11.23 1.16 -14.55
CA ASP A 167 12.47 1.42 -13.80
C ASP A 167 12.21 2.25 -12.54
N GLU A 168 11.36 3.27 -12.66
CA GLU A 168 10.99 4.10 -11.52
C GLU A 168 10.25 3.29 -10.45
N VAL A 169 9.30 2.46 -10.86
CA VAL A 169 8.54 1.60 -9.94
C VAL A 169 9.48 0.60 -9.26
N GLU A 170 10.38 -0.03 -10.00
CA GLU A 170 11.34 -0.98 -9.45
C GLU A 170 12.31 -0.30 -8.48
N GLU A 171 12.72 0.93 -8.76
CA GLU A 171 13.55 1.70 -7.85
C GLU A 171 12.82 2.00 -6.53
N LEU A 172 11.54 2.36 -6.60
CA LEU A 172 10.72 2.59 -5.41
C LEU A 172 10.57 1.31 -4.58
N ILE A 173 10.32 0.18 -5.25
CA ILE A 173 10.22 -1.13 -4.59
C ILE A 173 11.55 -1.48 -3.91
N GLY A 174 12.68 -1.13 -4.54
CA GLY A 174 14.00 -1.35 -3.97
C GLY A 174 14.25 -0.62 -2.65
N GLY A 175 13.45 0.40 -2.34
CA GLY A 175 13.49 1.10 -1.06
C GLY A 175 12.72 0.40 0.06
N LEU A 176 11.98 -0.64 -0.26
CA LEU A 176 11.22 -1.43 0.71
C LEU A 176 12.12 -2.48 1.35
N SER A 177 12.07 -2.59 2.67
CA SER A 177 12.81 -3.62 3.38
C SER A 177 12.03 -4.12 4.59
N PHE A 178 12.31 -5.35 4.97
CA PHE A 178 11.75 -5.94 6.17
C PHE A 178 12.89 -6.32 7.10
N ALA A 179 12.72 -5.99 8.38
CA ALA A 179 13.67 -6.40 9.38
C ALA A 179 13.74 -7.93 9.38
N ALA A 180 14.97 -8.46 9.44
CA ALA A 180 15.14 -9.88 9.64
C ALA A 180 14.37 -10.26 10.91
N ALA A 181 13.62 -11.36 10.86
CA ALA A 181 12.96 -11.88 12.06
C ALA A 181 14.00 -11.91 13.16
N ALA A 182 13.69 -11.25 14.30
CA ALA A 182 14.60 -11.24 15.41
C ALA A 182 14.99 -12.68 15.69
N LYS A 183 16.28 -12.99 15.51
CA LYS A 183 16.80 -14.27 15.93
C LYS A 183 16.50 -14.34 17.42
N THR A 184 15.58 -15.23 17.78
CA THR A 184 15.41 -15.55 19.17
C THR A 184 16.78 -15.88 19.70
N ALA A 185 17.38 -14.92 20.38
CA ALA A 185 18.61 -15.17 21.08
C ALA A 185 18.33 -16.28 22.09
N ARG A 186 19.06 -17.34 22.00
CA ARG A 186 19.02 -18.36 23.05
C ARG A 186 19.48 -17.75 24.33
#